data_ce291179e3961aded9496a7b92ed7695
#
_entry.id   ce291179e3961aded9496a7b92ed7695
#
_cell.length_a   1.000
_cell.length_b   1.000
_cell.length_c   1.000
_cell.angle_alpha   90.00
_cell.angle_beta   90.00
_cell.angle_gamma   90.00
#
_symmetry.space_group_name_H-M   'P 1'
#
loop_
_entity.id
_entity.type
_entity.pdbx_description
1 polymer ?
#
loop_
_entity_poly.entity_id
_entity_poly.type
_entity_poly.pdbx_seq_one_letter_code
_entity_poly.pdbx_strand_id
1 'polypeptide(L)'
;MPSSSVSYRTLFSLPGGTFVAVSALARLPLAMSQLGTLLLVSSPQVSGRLGPGGLAAGVVALAIAIGSPFFGALTDRHGQRVVLLAQSLVGGTALIAEGLAAVMGAAWPVVAVMGGLAGFFLPQIGTMARVRWRAMGAANPTMEAGILETSFAWEGAIDEASFALGPAAVGALAVLAGPVPGLIVAGAMLVVLGSWFALDPTSKLVEVHPGRTIRAGAPARSDRGGPGPVSYTHLTLPTT
;
A
#
# COMPACT_ATOMS: atom_id res chain seq x y z
N MET A 1 20.44 23.84 9.77
CA MET A 1 19.67 24.63 8.81
C MET A 1 18.21 24.36 9.11
N PRO A 2 17.32 25.36 9.24
CA PRO A 2 15.91 25.07 9.45
C PRO A 2 15.38 24.35 8.21
N SER A 3 14.80 23.14 8.41
CA SER A 3 14.08 22.44 7.36
C SER A 3 12.93 23.35 6.93
N SER A 4 12.94 23.83 5.71
CA SER A 4 11.84 24.58 5.14
C SER A 4 10.69 23.57 4.89
N SER A 5 9.88 23.32 5.92
CA SER A 5 8.70 22.48 5.78
C SER A 5 7.80 23.07 4.69
N VAL A 6 7.45 22.25 3.71
CA VAL A 6 6.51 22.61 2.64
C VAL A 6 5.10 22.56 3.23
N SER A 7 4.27 23.59 3.00
CA SER A 7 2.89 23.56 3.48
C SER A 7 2.09 22.47 2.79
N TYR A 8 1.11 21.86 3.49
CA TYR A 8 0.22 20.85 2.90
C TYR A 8 -0.51 21.36 1.65
N ARG A 9 -0.86 22.65 1.60
CA ARG A 9 -1.48 23.24 0.42
C ARG A 9 -0.55 23.18 -0.79
N THR A 10 0.71 23.53 -0.62
CA THR A 10 1.73 23.45 -1.67
C THR A 10 2.00 21.98 -2.04
N LEU A 11 2.13 21.09 -1.04
CA LEU A 11 2.33 19.67 -1.27
C LEU A 11 1.21 19.07 -2.15
N PHE A 12 -0.05 19.29 -1.77
CA PHE A 12 -1.21 18.71 -2.48
C PHE A 12 -1.45 19.32 -3.86
N SER A 13 -0.92 20.52 -4.14
CA SER A 13 -0.99 21.11 -5.48
C SER A 13 -0.06 20.41 -6.49
N LEU A 14 0.99 19.68 -6.05
CA LEU A 14 1.91 19.00 -6.93
C LEU A 14 1.26 17.85 -7.73
N PRO A 15 0.63 16.85 -7.08
CA PRO A 15 -0.07 15.78 -7.78
C PRO A 15 -1.55 16.11 -8.06
N GLY A 16 -2.08 17.14 -7.44
CA GLY A 16 -3.50 17.46 -7.44
C GLY A 16 -4.31 16.75 -6.33
N GLY A 17 -5.43 17.38 -5.92
CA GLY A 17 -6.28 16.87 -4.83
C GLY A 17 -6.87 15.49 -5.10
N THR A 18 -7.11 15.13 -6.35
CA THR A 18 -7.63 13.83 -6.76
C THR A 18 -6.68 12.69 -6.39
N PHE A 19 -5.38 12.85 -6.68
CA PHE A 19 -4.36 11.86 -6.27
C PHE A 19 -4.37 11.66 -4.76
N VAL A 20 -4.39 12.75 -3.98
CA VAL A 20 -4.35 12.69 -2.51
C VAL A 20 -5.58 11.95 -1.97
N ALA A 21 -6.78 12.28 -2.45
CA ALA A 21 -8.02 11.64 -2.02
C ALA A 21 -8.07 10.16 -2.43
N VAL A 22 -7.75 9.86 -3.69
CA VAL A 22 -7.79 8.49 -4.21
C VAL A 22 -6.75 7.61 -3.52
N SER A 23 -5.52 8.11 -3.31
CA SER A 23 -4.49 7.32 -2.62
C SER A 23 -4.86 7.02 -1.17
N ALA A 24 -5.54 7.94 -0.48
CA ALA A 24 -6.02 7.74 0.88
C ALA A 24 -7.13 6.67 0.94
N LEU A 25 -8.15 6.79 0.09
CA LEU A 25 -9.30 5.87 0.09
C LEU A 25 -8.96 4.48 -0.45
N ALA A 26 -8.05 4.38 -1.43
CA ALA A 26 -7.64 3.11 -2.02
C ALA A 26 -6.86 2.18 -1.06
N ARG A 27 -6.49 2.66 0.14
CA ARG A 27 -5.86 1.85 1.21
C ARG A 27 -6.86 1.10 2.07
N LEU A 28 -8.09 1.61 2.17
CA LEU A 28 -9.12 1.02 3.03
C LEU A 28 -9.39 -0.46 2.72
N PRO A 29 -9.47 -0.93 1.46
CA PRO A 29 -9.66 -2.34 1.16
C PRO A 29 -8.65 -3.27 1.81
N LEU A 30 -7.37 -2.89 1.85
CA LEU A 30 -6.33 -3.66 2.53
C LEU A 30 -6.62 -3.77 4.04
N ALA A 31 -6.98 -2.66 4.68
CA ALA A 31 -7.30 -2.63 6.10
C ALA A 31 -8.63 -3.32 6.46
N MET A 32 -9.56 -3.40 5.50
CA MET A 32 -10.86 -4.06 5.66
C MET A 32 -10.78 -5.59 5.50
N SER A 33 -9.85 -6.09 4.69
CA SER A 33 -9.85 -7.48 4.22
C SER A 33 -9.72 -8.51 5.34
N GLN A 34 -8.74 -8.37 6.23
CA GLN A 34 -8.48 -9.39 7.28
C GLN A 34 -9.64 -9.53 8.26
N LEU A 35 -10.12 -8.40 8.80
CA LEU A 35 -11.26 -8.42 9.72
C LEU A 35 -12.53 -8.83 8.98
N GLY A 36 -12.72 -8.40 7.74
CA GLY A 36 -13.85 -8.80 6.90
C GLY A 36 -13.92 -10.31 6.71
N THR A 37 -12.81 -10.93 6.32
CA THR A 37 -12.71 -12.41 6.19
C THR A 37 -12.95 -13.11 7.52
N LEU A 38 -12.36 -12.61 8.62
CA LEU A 38 -12.58 -13.18 9.95
C LEU A 38 -14.07 -13.20 10.31
N LEU A 39 -14.73 -12.04 10.19
CA LEU A 39 -16.15 -11.90 10.52
C LEU A 39 -17.04 -12.76 9.60
N LEU A 40 -16.73 -12.77 8.31
CA LEU A 40 -17.47 -13.58 7.33
C LEU A 40 -17.38 -15.06 7.64
N VAL A 41 -16.17 -15.60 7.79
CA VAL A 41 -15.96 -17.03 8.03
C VAL A 41 -16.45 -17.45 9.41
N SER A 42 -16.37 -16.57 10.43
CA SER A 42 -16.91 -16.84 11.75
C SER A 42 -18.43 -16.78 11.83
N SER A 43 -19.10 -16.21 10.82
CA SER A 43 -20.55 -16.04 10.82
C SER A 43 -21.29 -17.38 10.80
N PRO A 44 -22.53 -17.44 11.34
CA PRO A 44 -23.36 -18.64 11.30
C PRO A 44 -23.64 -19.18 9.90
N GLN A 45 -23.56 -18.31 8.89
CA GLN A 45 -23.80 -18.64 7.48
C GLN A 45 -22.66 -19.47 6.87
N VAL A 46 -21.42 -19.39 7.43
CA VAL A 46 -20.24 -20.06 6.89
C VAL A 46 -19.74 -21.16 7.82
N SER A 47 -19.21 -20.82 8.99
CA SER A 47 -18.71 -21.84 9.93
C SER A 47 -19.35 -21.78 11.33
N GLY A 48 -19.87 -20.64 11.73
CA GLY A 48 -20.38 -20.38 13.07
C GLY A 48 -19.32 -20.46 14.18
N ARG A 49 -18.03 -20.46 13.84
CA ARG A 49 -16.92 -20.72 14.77
C ARG A 49 -15.77 -19.74 14.56
N LEU A 50 -15.20 -19.21 15.65
CA LEU A 50 -14.05 -18.27 15.60
C LEU A 50 -12.75 -18.91 15.09
N GLY A 51 -12.53 -20.21 15.36
CA GLY A 51 -11.30 -20.90 14.92
C GLY A 51 -11.11 -20.88 13.41
N PRO A 52 -12.06 -21.34 12.60
CA PRO A 52 -12.01 -21.22 11.14
C PRO A 52 -11.87 -19.77 10.67
N GLY A 53 -12.54 -18.79 11.31
CA GLY A 53 -12.40 -17.37 10.99
C GLY A 53 -10.99 -16.84 11.21
N GLY A 54 -10.39 -17.18 12.35
CA GLY A 54 -9.01 -16.83 12.65
C GLY A 54 -8.00 -17.47 11.67
N LEU A 55 -8.23 -18.74 11.29
CA LEU A 55 -7.40 -19.41 10.27
C LEU A 55 -7.52 -18.72 8.91
N ALA A 56 -8.74 -18.38 8.49
CA ALA A 56 -8.96 -17.67 7.22
C ALA A 56 -8.29 -16.30 7.20
N ALA A 57 -8.42 -15.51 8.28
CA ALA A 57 -7.71 -14.23 8.41
C ALA A 57 -6.17 -14.40 8.40
N GLY A 58 -5.68 -15.49 9.01
CA GLY A 58 -4.26 -15.87 8.95
C GLY A 58 -3.79 -16.18 7.53
N VAL A 59 -4.62 -16.89 6.75
CA VAL A 59 -4.35 -17.15 5.32
C VAL A 59 -4.25 -15.84 4.53
N VAL A 60 -5.18 -14.91 4.75
CA VAL A 60 -5.12 -13.57 4.12
C VAL A 60 -3.84 -12.84 4.51
N ALA A 61 -3.49 -12.82 5.80
CA ALA A 61 -2.29 -12.15 6.28
C ALA A 61 -1.01 -12.72 5.67
N LEU A 62 -0.89 -14.05 5.62
CA LEU A 62 0.23 -14.74 5.01
C LEU A 62 0.32 -14.46 3.50
N ALA A 63 -0.84 -14.47 2.82
CA ALA A 63 -0.91 -14.17 1.40
C ALA A 63 -0.45 -12.73 1.09
N ILE A 64 -0.86 -11.74 1.91
CA ILE A 64 -0.37 -10.35 1.83
C ILE A 64 1.15 -10.30 2.04
N ALA A 65 1.67 -11.01 3.05
CA ALA A 65 3.09 -11.02 3.37
C ALA A 65 3.96 -11.58 2.23
N ILE A 66 3.45 -12.57 1.49
CA ILE A 66 4.12 -13.16 0.33
C ILE A 66 3.91 -12.29 -0.92
N GLY A 67 2.70 -11.80 -1.14
CA GLY A 67 2.33 -11.00 -2.31
C GLY A 67 3.05 -9.64 -2.34
N SER A 68 3.18 -8.97 -1.20
CA SER A 68 3.80 -7.64 -1.13
C SER A 68 5.21 -7.58 -1.74
N PRO A 69 6.20 -8.40 -1.35
CA PRO A 69 7.53 -8.37 -1.96
C PRO A 69 7.51 -8.87 -3.40
N PHE A 70 6.66 -9.85 -3.74
CA PHE A 70 6.52 -10.35 -5.09
C PHE A 70 6.07 -9.25 -6.06
N PHE A 71 4.97 -8.57 -5.76
CA PHE A 71 4.47 -7.48 -6.59
C PHE A 71 5.34 -6.23 -6.50
N GLY A 72 6.03 -5.98 -5.39
CA GLY A 72 7.06 -4.95 -5.29
C GLY A 72 8.14 -5.14 -6.36
N ALA A 73 8.75 -6.33 -6.42
CA ALA A 73 9.74 -6.66 -7.44
C ALA A 73 9.16 -6.62 -8.88
N LEU A 74 7.88 -6.95 -9.03
CA LEU A 74 7.22 -6.89 -10.33
C LEU A 74 6.99 -5.43 -10.79
N THR A 75 6.65 -4.52 -9.86
CA THR A 75 6.52 -3.09 -10.16
C THR A 75 7.84 -2.46 -10.57
N ASP A 76 8.96 -2.90 -9.98
CA ASP A 76 10.30 -2.42 -10.35
C ASP A 76 10.68 -2.83 -11.78
N ARG A 77 10.15 -3.95 -12.27
CA ARG A 77 10.46 -4.47 -13.62
C ARG A 77 9.50 -3.97 -14.70
N HIS A 78 8.21 -3.88 -14.40
CA HIS A 78 7.16 -3.61 -15.39
C HIS A 78 6.48 -2.25 -15.21
N GLY A 79 6.88 -1.49 -14.19
CA GLY A 79 6.27 -0.21 -13.82
C GLY A 79 5.01 -0.39 -12.95
N GLN A 80 4.71 0.65 -12.19
CA GLN A 80 3.59 0.62 -11.23
C GLN A 80 2.22 0.48 -11.91
N ARG A 81 2.02 1.12 -13.06
CA ARG A 81 0.70 1.23 -13.69
C ARG A 81 0.07 -0.13 -13.99
N VAL A 82 0.79 -0.99 -14.71
CA VAL A 82 0.28 -2.29 -15.16
C VAL A 82 0.08 -3.24 -13.97
N VAL A 83 1.05 -3.28 -13.07
CA VAL A 83 1.03 -4.19 -11.92
C VAL A 83 -0.08 -3.80 -10.94
N LEU A 84 -0.21 -2.52 -10.59
CA LEU A 84 -1.26 -2.04 -9.68
C LEU A 84 -2.66 -2.22 -10.29
N LEU A 85 -2.80 -2.02 -11.62
CA LEU A 85 -4.08 -2.25 -12.29
C LEU A 85 -4.47 -3.73 -12.21
N ALA A 86 -3.55 -4.65 -12.51
CA ALA A 86 -3.79 -6.08 -12.39
C ALA A 86 -4.13 -6.48 -10.94
N GLN A 87 -3.37 -6.00 -9.95
CA GLN A 87 -3.64 -6.23 -8.55
C GLN A 87 -5.02 -5.72 -8.14
N SER A 88 -5.39 -4.50 -8.53
CA SER A 88 -6.67 -3.90 -8.17
C SER A 88 -7.85 -4.65 -8.75
N LEU A 89 -7.76 -5.08 -10.01
CA LEU A 89 -8.81 -5.85 -10.67
C LEU A 89 -8.91 -7.26 -10.09
N VAL A 90 -7.81 -8.00 -10.02
CA VAL A 90 -7.83 -9.39 -9.53
C VAL A 90 -8.11 -9.44 -8.03
N GLY A 91 -7.43 -8.62 -7.22
CA GLY A 91 -7.64 -8.59 -5.77
C GLY A 91 -9.05 -8.11 -5.40
N GLY A 92 -9.55 -7.06 -6.07
CA GLY A 92 -10.90 -6.54 -5.82
C GLY A 92 -12.00 -7.52 -6.23
N THR A 93 -11.87 -8.17 -7.39
CA THR A 93 -12.82 -9.21 -7.81
C THR A 93 -12.75 -10.45 -6.92
N ALA A 94 -11.58 -10.82 -6.40
CA ALA A 94 -11.43 -11.92 -5.46
C ALA A 94 -12.09 -11.61 -4.10
N LEU A 95 -12.02 -10.37 -3.58
CA LEU A 95 -12.77 -9.96 -2.37
C LEU A 95 -14.29 -10.05 -2.59
N ILE A 96 -14.77 -9.62 -3.75
CA ILE A 96 -16.19 -9.75 -4.09
C ILE A 96 -16.57 -11.24 -4.19
N ALA A 97 -15.75 -12.06 -4.86
CA ALA A 97 -15.99 -13.49 -5.01
C ALA A 97 -15.97 -14.23 -3.67
N GLU A 98 -15.13 -13.82 -2.71
CA GLU A 98 -15.13 -14.34 -1.35
C GLU A 98 -16.48 -14.11 -0.66
N GLY A 99 -17.02 -12.88 -0.72
CA GLY A 99 -18.34 -12.58 -0.19
C GLY A 99 -19.46 -13.35 -0.87
N LEU A 100 -19.43 -13.46 -2.19
CA LEU A 100 -20.42 -14.21 -2.97
C LEU A 100 -20.34 -15.71 -2.72
N ALA A 101 -19.15 -16.28 -2.57
CA ALA A 101 -18.98 -17.69 -2.24
C ALA A 101 -19.67 -18.05 -0.91
N ALA A 102 -19.58 -17.17 0.09
CA ALA A 102 -20.29 -17.34 1.34
C ALA A 102 -21.82 -17.30 1.17
N VAL A 103 -22.33 -16.38 0.36
CA VAL A 103 -23.78 -16.30 0.03
C VAL A 103 -24.26 -17.57 -0.68
N MET A 104 -23.42 -18.15 -1.53
CA MET A 104 -23.72 -19.39 -2.26
C MET A 104 -23.58 -20.65 -1.39
N GLY A 105 -23.30 -20.53 -0.09
CA GLY A 105 -23.16 -21.65 0.84
C GLY A 105 -21.87 -22.45 0.67
N ALA A 106 -20.81 -21.83 0.14
CA ALA A 106 -19.52 -22.49 0.02
C ALA A 106 -18.94 -22.84 1.41
N ALA A 107 -18.26 -23.99 1.49
CA ALA A 107 -17.58 -24.40 2.71
C ALA A 107 -16.49 -23.37 3.09
N TRP A 108 -16.29 -23.15 4.40
CA TRP A 108 -15.35 -22.16 4.90
C TRP A 108 -13.92 -22.26 4.31
N PRO A 109 -13.34 -23.42 3.97
CA PRO A 109 -12.03 -23.47 3.34
C PRO A 109 -12.00 -22.84 1.95
N VAL A 110 -13.11 -22.94 1.19
CA VAL A 110 -13.22 -22.29 -0.13
C VAL A 110 -13.24 -20.78 0.03
N VAL A 111 -14.02 -20.26 1.00
CA VAL A 111 -14.06 -18.84 1.33
C VAL A 111 -12.66 -18.34 1.76
N ALA A 112 -11.96 -19.11 2.61
CA ALA A 112 -10.60 -18.80 3.04
C ALA A 112 -9.59 -18.76 1.88
N VAL A 113 -9.71 -19.68 0.91
CA VAL A 113 -8.85 -19.67 -0.30
C VAL A 113 -9.13 -18.44 -1.16
N MET A 114 -10.39 -18.02 -1.32
CA MET A 114 -10.75 -16.79 -2.04
C MET A 114 -10.18 -15.55 -1.33
N GLY A 115 -10.29 -15.49 0.00
CA GLY A 115 -9.67 -14.45 0.81
C GLY A 115 -8.14 -14.44 0.68
N GLY A 116 -7.50 -15.61 0.68
CA GLY A 116 -6.06 -15.74 0.43
C GLY A 116 -5.66 -15.25 -0.96
N LEU A 117 -6.43 -15.60 -1.99
CA LEU A 117 -6.21 -15.08 -3.35
C LEU A 117 -6.34 -13.56 -3.38
N ALA A 118 -7.39 -13.02 -2.76
CA ALA A 118 -7.54 -11.57 -2.62
C ALA A 118 -6.33 -10.95 -1.91
N GLY A 119 -5.93 -11.50 -0.75
CA GLY A 119 -4.79 -11.03 0.04
C GLY A 119 -3.48 -11.01 -0.74
N PHE A 120 -3.22 -12.03 -1.55
CA PHE A 120 -2.02 -12.07 -2.39
C PHE A 120 -1.97 -10.93 -3.40
N PHE A 121 -3.11 -10.55 -3.98
CA PHE A 121 -3.22 -9.48 -4.96
C PHE A 121 -3.52 -8.09 -4.36
N LEU A 122 -3.63 -7.94 -3.04
CA LEU A 122 -3.87 -6.63 -2.42
C LEU A 122 -2.67 -5.68 -2.62
N PRO A 123 -2.84 -4.54 -3.31
CA PRO A 123 -1.75 -3.61 -3.57
C PRO A 123 -1.37 -2.80 -2.33
N GLN A 124 -0.07 -2.56 -2.16
CA GLN A 124 0.48 -1.68 -1.12
C GLN A 124 0.46 -0.22 -1.57
N ILE A 125 -0.73 0.38 -1.66
CA ILE A 125 -0.93 1.74 -2.19
C ILE A 125 -0.04 2.78 -1.48
N GLY A 126 0.07 2.71 -0.15
CA GLY A 126 0.91 3.64 0.62
C GLY A 126 2.38 3.60 0.23
N THR A 127 2.92 2.41 0.03
CA THR A 127 4.31 2.23 -0.44
C THR A 127 4.50 2.81 -1.85
N MET A 128 3.55 2.56 -2.75
CA MET A 128 3.59 3.05 -4.12
C MET A 128 3.43 4.58 -4.19
N ALA A 129 2.59 5.16 -3.34
CA ALA A 129 2.45 6.62 -3.22
C ALA A 129 3.76 7.28 -2.75
N ARG A 130 4.46 6.69 -1.76
CA ARG A 130 5.77 7.19 -1.30
C ARG A 130 6.82 7.19 -2.43
N VAL A 131 6.80 6.20 -3.31
CA VAL A 131 7.69 6.18 -4.50
C VAL A 131 7.36 7.33 -5.45
N ARG A 132 6.07 7.64 -5.67
CA ARG A 132 5.66 8.79 -6.49
C ARG A 132 6.05 10.13 -5.85
N TRP A 133 5.91 10.27 -4.51
CA TRP A 133 6.37 11.45 -3.80
C TRP A 133 7.87 11.69 -3.94
N ARG A 134 8.68 10.63 -3.89
CA ARG A 134 10.12 10.72 -4.15
C ARG A 134 10.42 11.24 -5.55
N ALA A 135 9.71 10.74 -6.56
CA ALA A 135 9.88 11.21 -7.93
C ALA A 135 9.49 12.68 -8.09
N MET A 136 8.42 13.13 -7.42
CA MET A 136 8.01 14.55 -7.41
C MET A 136 9.03 15.43 -6.67
N GLY A 137 9.60 14.96 -5.56
CA GLY A 137 10.67 15.65 -4.85
C GLY A 137 11.89 15.84 -5.74
N ALA A 138 12.36 14.78 -6.38
CA ALA A 138 13.50 14.81 -7.30
C ALA A 138 13.29 15.76 -8.51
N ALA A 139 12.03 15.95 -8.92
CA ALA A 139 11.69 16.94 -9.96
C ALA A 139 11.72 18.39 -9.46
N ASN A 140 11.80 18.62 -8.13
CA ASN A 140 11.83 19.95 -7.49
C ASN A 140 13.01 20.08 -6.51
N PRO A 141 14.26 20.15 -6.99
CA PRO A 141 15.47 20.02 -6.13
C PRO A 141 15.57 21.06 -5.01
N THR A 142 15.02 22.26 -5.21
CA THR A 142 15.03 23.33 -4.20
C THR A 142 14.11 23.08 -3.02
N MET A 143 13.09 22.24 -3.20
CA MET A 143 12.08 21.90 -2.17
C MET A 143 12.09 20.40 -1.82
N GLU A 144 12.98 19.59 -2.39
CA GLU A 144 12.97 18.14 -2.28
C GLU A 144 12.86 17.66 -0.83
N ALA A 145 13.75 18.13 0.05
CA ALA A 145 13.76 17.72 1.46
C ALA A 145 12.43 18.03 2.15
N GLY A 146 11.86 19.22 1.95
CA GLY A 146 10.57 19.60 2.53
C GLY A 146 9.39 18.82 1.95
N ILE A 147 9.42 18.51 0.64
CA ILE A 147 8.41 17.65 0.00
C ILE A 147 8.44 16.24 0.60
N LEU A 148 9.63 15.64 0.73
CA LEU A 148 9.77 14.28 1.28
C LEU A 148 9.35 14.21 2.74
N GLU A 149 9.80 15.15 3.58
CA GLU A 149 9.44 15.23 4.99
C GLU A 149 7.92 15.33 5.17
N THR A 150 7.30 16.32 4.52
CA THR A 150 5.86 16.58 4.67
C THR A 150 5.02 15.47 4.04
N SER A 151 5.40 14.94 2.88
CA SER A 151 4.66 13.86 2.25
C SER A 151 4.72 12.56 3.04
N PHE A 152 5.87 12.22 3.62
CA PHE A 152 5.99 10.99 4.41
C PHE A 152 5.26 11.07 5.75
N ALA A 153 5.22 12.27 6.35
CA ALA A 153 4.37 12.51 7.52
C ALA A 153 2.88 12.33 7.18
N TRP A 154 2.43 12.89 6.03
CA TRP A 154 1.08 12.70 5.51
C TRP A 154 0.76 11.22 5.25
N GLU A 155 1.65 10.51 4.54
CA GLU A 155 1.48 9.09 4.22
C GLU A 155 1.36 8.23 5.49
N GLY A 156 2.18 8.53 6.52
CA GLY A 156 2.09 7.86 7.82
C GLY A 156 0.75 8.10 8.50
N ALA A 157 0.28 9.35 8.55
CA ALA A 157 -1.01 9.69 9.15
C ALA A 157 -2.20 9.01 8.44
N ILE A 158 -2.15 8.93 7.10
CA ILE A 158 -3.20 8.24 6.32
C ILE A 158 -3.13 6.73 6.48
N ASP A 159 -1.95 6.12 6.58
CA ASP A 159 -1.84 4.69 6.89
C ASP A 159 -2.49 4.37 8.24
N GLU A 160 -2.16 5.11 9.31
CA GLU A 160 -2.76 4.94 10.63
C GLU A 160 -4.28 5.14 10.60
N ALA A 161 -4.75 6.20 9.93
CA ALA A 161 -6.18 6.46 9.77
C ALA A 161 -6.88 5.30 9.03
N SER A 162 -6.25 4.75 7.99
CA SER A 162 -6.82 3.64 7.20
C SER A 162 -6.92 2.37 8.04
N PHE A 163 -5.91 2.06 8.86
CA PHE A 163 -5.93 0.90 9.76
C PHE A 163 -6.92 1.06 10.91
N ALA A 164 -7.30 2.27 11.28
CA ALA A 164 -8.38 2.52 12.23
C ALA A 164 -9.76 2.46 11.57
N LEU A 165 -9.92 3.13 10.41
CA LEU A 165 -11.20 3.27 9.72
C LEU A 165 -11.63 1.99 8.99
N GLY A 166 -10.69 1.22 8.43
CA GLY A 166 -11.01 -0.01 7.71
C GLY A 166 -11.72 -1.04 8.57
N PRO A 167 -11.16 -1.49 9.71
CA PRO A 167 -11.82 -2.36 10.65
C PRO A 167 -13.13 -1.79 11.19
N ALA A 168 -13.18 -0.49 11.50
CA ALA A 168 -14.40 0.18 11.97
C ALA A 168 -15.52 0.12 10.92
N ALA A 169 -15.21 0.38 9.65
CA ALA A 169 -16.17 0.32 8.55
C ALA A 169 -16.71 -1.11 8.35
N VAL A 170 -15.83 -2.10 8.34
CA VAL A 170 -16.24 -3.52 8.22
C VAL A 170 -17.08 -3.96 9.42
N GLY A 171 -16.68 -3.58 10.64
CA GLY A 171 -17.44 -3.90 11.84
C GLY A 171 -18.84 -3.26 11.83
N ALA A 172 -18.93 -1.99 11.43
CA ALA A 172 -20.21 -1.30 11.30
C ALA A 172 -21.11 -1.95 10.24
N LEU A 173 -20.55 -2.27 9.06
CA LEU A 173 -21.31 -2.97 8.01
C LEU A 173 -21.75 -4.37 8.46
N ALA A 174 -20.92 -5.09 9.20
CA ALA A 174 -21.27 -6.40 9.73
C ALA A 174 -22.44 -6.36 10.70
N VAL A 175 -22.54 -5.31 11.54
CA VAL A 175 -23.66 -5.10 12.46
C VAL A 175 -24.94 -4.68 11.74
N LEU A 176 -24.83 -3.80 10.75
CA LEU A 176 -25.97 -3.18 10.07
C LEU A 176 -26.58 -4.09 8.99
N ALA A 177 -25.75 -4.85 8.27
CA ALA A 177 -26.16 -5.58 7.06
C ALA A 177 -25.55 -6.98 6.94
N GLY A 178 -24.88 -7.45 8.00
CA GLY A 178 -24.14 -8.71 7.99
C GLY A 178 -22.72 -8.61 7.44
N PRO A 179 -21.93 -9.71 7.52
CA PRO A 179 -20.49 -9.67 7.23
C PRO A 179 -20.14 -9.57 5.74
N VAL A 180 -21.05 -10.00 4.85
CA VAL A 180 -20.81 -10.04 3.38
C VAL A 180 -20.61 -8.66 2.77
N PRO A 181 -21.44 -7.63 3.04
CA PRO A 181 -21.33 -6.32 2.42
C PRO A 181 -19.97 -5.64 2.63
N GLY A 182 -19.31 -5.88 3.78
CA GLY A 182 -18.00 -5.30 4.07
C GLY A 182 -16.95 -5.69 3.04
N LEU A 183 -16.90 -6.97 2.65
CA LEU A 183 -15.95 -7.45 1.62
C LEU A 183 -16.34 -7.03 0.20
N ILE A 184 -17.63 -7.00 -0.12
CA ILE A 184 -18.11 -6.51 -1.41
C ILE A 184 -17.74 -5.03 -1.60
N VAL A 185 -17.98 -4.20 -0.58
CA VAL A 185 -17.60 -2.78 -0.60
C VAL A 185 -16.08 -2.62 -0.72
N ALA A 186 -15.30 -3.37 0.06
CA ALA A 186 -13.84 -3.35 -0.03
C ALA A 186 -13.36 -3.74 -1.44
N GLY A 187 -13.91 -4.80 -2.02
CA GLY A 187 -13.59 -5.24 -3.37
C GLY A 187 -13.95 -4.21 -4.43
N ALA A 188 -15.16 -3.64 -4.36
CA ALA A 188 -15.60 -2.59 -5.28
C ALA A 188 -14.73 -1.32 -5.15
N MET A 189 -14.41 -0.90 -3.93
CA MET A 189 -13.47 0.21 -3.70
C MET A 189 -12.11 -0.08 -4.31
N LEU A 190 -11.59 -1.30 -4.16
CA LEU A 190 -10.29 -1.66 -4.72
C LEU A 190 -10.32 -1.65 -6.24
N VAL A 191 -11.35 -2.21 -6.87
CA VAL A 191 -11.51 -2.18 -8.33
C VAL A 191 -11.55 -0.75 -8.84
N VAL A 192 -12.34 0.12 -8.23
CA VAL A 192 -12.54 1.50 -8.72
C VAL A 192 -11.35 2.39 -8.33
N LEU A 193 -11.07 2.53 -7.04
CA LEU A 193 -10.08 3.49 -6.55
C LEU A 193 -8.66 3.01 -6.77
N GLY A 194 -8.40 1.71 -6.63
CA GLY A 194 -7.09 1.13 -6.93
C GLY A 194 -6.74 1.23 -8.41
N SER A 195 -7.70 0.97 -9.30
CA SER A 195 -7.51 1.16 -10.75
C SER A 195 -7.33 2.64 -11.09
N TRP A 196 -8.08 3.54 -10.46
CA TRP A 196 -7.88 4.98 -10.62
C TRP A 196 -6.49 5.40 -10.21
N PHE A 197 -6.04 4.98 -9.01
CA PHE A 197 -4.67 5.25 -8.55
C PHE A 197 -3.61 4.70 -9.54
N ALA A 198 -3.81 3.50 -10.08
CA ALA A 198 -2.90 2.90 -11.07
C ALA A 198 -2.82 3.74 -12.35
N LEU A 199 -3.95 4.29 -12.82
CA LEU A 199 -4.06 5.05 -14.06
C LEU A 199 -3.73 6.55 -13.90
N ASP A 200 -3.60 7.04 -12.68
CA ASP A 200 -3.27 8.44 -12.39
C ASP A 200 -2.01 8.90 -13.13
N PRO A 201 -1.96 10.13 -13.69
CA PRO A 201 -0.81 10.65 -14.44
C PRO A 201 0.52 10.59 -13.68
N THR A 202 0.50 10.62 -12.35
CA THR A 202 1.72 10.51 -11.53
C THR A 202 2.42 9.16 -11.67
N SER A 203 1.73 8.12 -12.16
CA SER A 203 2.34 6.81 -12.46
C SER A 203 3.46 6.92 -13.50
N LYS A 204 3.37 7.88 -14.43
CA LYS A 204 4.38 8.12 -15.47
C LYS A 204 5.72 8.63 -14.90
N LEU A 205 5.70 9.25 -13.72
CA LEU A 205 6.92 9.74 -13.06
C LEU A 205 7.84 8.60 -12.59
N VAL A 206 7.28 7.40 -12.45
CA VAL A 206 7.96 6.20 -11.94
C VAL A 206 7.96 5.06 -12.97
N GLU A 207 7.69 5.37 -14.25
CA GLU A 207 7.81 4.40 -15.33
C GLU A 207 9.27 3.97 -15.53
N VAL A 208 9.46 2.67 -15.72
CA VAL A 208 10.78 2.09 -16.01
C VAL A 208 11.16 2.50 -17.43
N HIS A 209 12.15 3.38 -17.56
CA HIS A 209 12.76 3.67 -18.86
C HIS A 209 13.81 2.60 -19.15
N PRO A 210 13.64 1.74 -20.17
CA PRO A 210 14.67 0.77 -20.57
C PRO A 210 15.93 1.54 -20.99
N GLY A 211 16.98 1.47 -20.16
CA GLY A 211 18.26 2.14 -20.43
C GLY A 211 18.74 3.14 -19.40
N ARG A 212 17.92 3.56 -18.43
CA ARG A 212 18.36 4.41 -17.34
C ARG A 212 18.65 3.59 -16.10
N THR A 213 19.86 2.98 -16.02
CA THR A 213 20.38 2.53 -14.75
C THR A 213 20.44 3.75 -13.83
N ILE A 214 19.62 3.75 -12.76
CA ILE A 214 19.78 4.69 -11.66
C ILE A 214 21.17 4.38 -11.08
N ARG A 215 22.18 5.15 -11.48
CA ARG A 215 23.45 5.17 -10.80
C ARG A 215 23.15 5.66 -9.39
N ALA A 216 22.97 4.74 -8.47
CA ALA A 216 23.00 5.03 -7.05
C ALA A 216 24.28 5.84 -6.80
N GLY A 217 24.11 7.09 -6.38
CA GLY A 217 25.10 8.04 -5.91
C GLY A 217 26.54 7.72 -6.23
N ALA A 218 27.02 8.04 -7.44
CA ALA A 218 28.44 8.34 -7.57
C ALA A 218 28.66 9.67 -6.82
N PRO A 219 29.54 9.71 -5.80
CA PRO A 219 29.86 10.98 -5.16
C PRO A 219 30.35 11.94 -6.24
N ALA A 220 29.79 13.15 -6.23
CA ALA A 220 30.26 14.24 -7.10
C ALA A 220 31.79 14.31 -6.99
N ARG A 221 32.50 14.06 -8.09
CA ARG A 221 33.90 14.37 -8.17
C ARG A 221 34.01 15.88 -7.98
N SER A 222 34.39 16.28 -6.77
CA SER A 222 34.85 17.62 -6.52
C SER A 222 36.26 17.72 -7.14
N ASP A 223 36.29 18.24 -8.35
CA ASP A 223 37.53 18.68 -9.00
C ASP A 223 37.93 20.02 -8.37
N ARG A 224 38.42 19.99 -7.14
CA ARG A 224 39.23 21.07 -6.54
C ARG A 224 40.15 20.43 -5.51
N GLY A 225 41.46 20.56 -5.78
CA GLY A 225 42.56 20.11 -4.94
C GLY A 225 42.44 20.62 -3.49
N GLY A 226 42.57 19.73 -2.56
CA GLY A 226 42.66 20.00 -1.13
C GLY A 226 42.97 18.69 -0.37
N PRO A 227 43.58 18.75 0.80
CA PRO A 227 44.55 17.78 1.32
C PRO A 227 43.92 16.46 1.78
N GLY A 228 44.72 15.44 1.70
CA GLY A 228 44.74 14.05 1.98
C GLY A 228 43.72 13.36 2.94
N PRO A 229 43.71 12.03 2.94
CA PRO A 229 42.65 11.21 3.55
C PRO A 229 42.65 11.33 5.07
N VAL A 230 41.45 11.62 5.64
CA VAL A 230 41.21 11.58 7.08
C VAL A 230 41.19 10.12 7.51
N SER A 231 42.20 9.72 8.29
CA SER A 231 42.29 8.43 8.94
C SER A 231 41.20 8.29 9.99
N TYR A 232 40.30 7.33 9.82
CA TYR A 232 39.34 6.98 10.87
C TYR A 232 40.08 6.23 11.98
N THR A 233 40.34 6.90 13.10
CA THR A 233 40.81 6.28 14.33
C THR A 233 39.67 5.44 14.92
N HIS A 234 39.92 4.16 15.08
CA HIS A 234 39.06 3.23 15.80
C HIS A 234 38.86 3.72 17.25
N LEU A 235 37.61 4.03 17.63
CA LEU A 235 37.22 4.18 19.02
C LEU A 235 37.12 2.77 19.64
N THR A 236 38.20 2.36 20.34
CA THR A 236 38.18 1.22 21.24
C THR A 236 37.38 1.57 22.48
N LEU A 237 36.28 0.85 22.72
CA LEU A 237 35.52 0.91 23.98
C LEU A 237 36.39 0.37 25.12
N PRO A 238 36.45 1.02 26.30
CA PRO A 238 37.09 0.45 27.47
C PRO A 238 36.24 -0.67 28.06
N THR A 239 36.83 -1.83 28.20
CA THR A 239 36.34 -2.95 29.02
C THR A 239 36.64 -2.67 30.48
N THR A 240 35.63 -2.51 31.28
CA THR A 240 35.62 -2.78 32.75
C THR A 240 34.25 -3.29 33.15
#